data_be4cb243d90420e239e613fd05cf27e6
#
_entry.id   be4cb243d90420e239e613fd05cf27e6
#
_cell.length_a   1.000
_cell.length_b   1.000
_cell.length_c   1.000
_cell.angle_alpha   90.00
_cell.angle_beta   90.00
_cell.angle_gamma   90.00
#
_symmetry.space_group_name_H-M   'P 1'
#
loop_
_entity.id
_entity.type
_entity.pdbx_description
1 polymer ?
#
loop_
_entity_poly.entity_id
_entity_poly.type
_entity_poly.pdbx_seq_one_letter_code
_entity_poly.pdbx_strand_id
1 'polypeptide(L)'
;METRANSRMSLALLLSLTLSFSHLAHASAVSTPKCSTIATNPAIKKGISLPCLDGKGKFIFQAIRGPVLINVWGSWCEPCKQEIPFLVQIAKEKKIQIIGVDVEERNTDVAKAFVKENNMTWPQLYDVKSATRGIFGMGVPVTRFIDVDGKAVYEKIGPFKSAAEIRKAAKEFLGVKS
;
A
#
# COMPACT_ATOMS: atom_id res chain seq x y z
N MET A 1 -87.82 27.88 11.92
CA MET A 1 -87.09 29.15 12.15
C MET A 1 -85.60 28.83 12.14
N GLU A 2 -84.98 29.41 11.15
CA GLU A 2 -83.53 29.30 10.77
C GLU A 2 -82.61 29.68 11.88
N THR A 3 -81.44 29.09 11.88
CA THR A 3 -80.17 29.89 11.77
C THR A 3 -79.05 29.01 11.33
N ARG A 4 -78.43 29.40 10.21
CA ARG A 4 -77.21 28.93 9.65
C ARG A 4 -76.03 29.34 10.55
N ALA A 5 -75.09 28.47 10.74
CA ALA A 5 -73.71 28.84 11.15
C ALA A 5 -72.72 28.18 10.23
N ASN A 6 -72.05 29.00 9.39
CA ASN A 6 -70.93 28.65 8.53
C ASN A 6 -69.73 28.40 9.41
N SER A 7 -69.14 27.22 9.31
CA SER A 7 -67.75 26.95 9.81
C SER A 7 -66.81 26.83 8.63
N ARG A 8 -65.98 27.85 8.48
CA ARG A 8 -64.90 27.90 7.51
C ARG A 8 -63.76 27.01 8.02
N MET A 9 -63.56 25.89 7.35
CA MET A 9 -62.44 24.98 7.60
C MET A 9 -61.22 25.52 6.87
N SER A 10 -60.33 26.16 7.62
CA SER A 10 -59.02 26.58 7.13
C SER A 10 -58.11 25.36 6.97
N LEU A 11 -57.82 25.04 5.73
CA LEU A 11 -56.87 23.99 5.34
C LEU A 11 -55.45 24.56 5.48
N ALA A 12 -54.80 24.29 6.61
CA ALA A 12 -53.38 24.61 6.80
C ALA A 12 -52.51 23.57 6.08
N LEU A 13 -51.95 23.98 4.95
CA LEU A 13 -51.00 23.19 4.14
C LEU A 13 -49.65 23.24 4.83
N LEU A 14 -49.33 22.20 5.60
CA LEU A 14 -47.97 22.01 6.17
C LEU A 14 -47.02 21.48 5.08
N LEU A 15 -46.25 22.40 4.51
CA LEU A 15 -45.14 22.09 3.59
C LEU A 15 -43.97 21.54 4.41
N SER A 16 -43.86 20.22 4.53
CA SER A 16 -42.71 19.57 5.13
C SER A 16 -41.54 19.58 4.13
N LEU A 17 -40.61 20.51 4.33
CA LEU A 17 -39.36 20.61 3.59
C LEU A 17 -38.41 19.54 4.10
N THR A 18 -38.37 18.35 3.45
CA THR A 18 -37.37 17.32 3.74
C THR A 18 -36.06 17.74 3.10
N LEU A 19 -35.14 18.28 3.90
CA LEU A 19 -33.73 18.44 3.51
C LEU A 19 -33.09 17.05 3.38
N SER A 20 -33.00 16.55 2.15
CA SER A 20 -32.18 15.39 1.83
C SER A 20 -30.72 15.80 1.90
N PHE A 21 -30.07 15.52 3.04
CA PHE A 21 -28.61 15.58 3.16
C PHE A 21 -28.00 14.47 2.32
N SER A 22 -27.68 14.77 1.06
CA SER A 22 -26.84 13.91 0.25
C SER A 22 -25.43 13.91 0.83
N HIS A 23 -25.10 12.90 1.63
CA HIS A 23 -23.73 12.64 2.03
C HIS A 23 -22.95 12.23 0.79
N LEU A 24 -22.31 13.19 0.11
CA LEU A 24 -21.24 12.88 -0.83
C LEU A 24 -20.10 12.24 -0.01
N ALA A 25 -20.06 10.92 0.02
CA ALA A 25 -18.88 10.19 0.45
C ALA A 25 -17.75 10.56 -0.52
N HIS A 26 -16.88 11.48 -0.11
CA HIS A 26 -15.62 11.73 -0.80
C HIS A 26 -14.79 10.45 -0.64
N ALA A 27 -14.91 9.55 -1.61
CA ALA A 27 -13.93 8.49 -1.78
C ALA A 27 -12.59 9.18 -2.06
N SER A 28 -11.78 9.36 -1.04
CA SER A 28 -10.40 9.83 -1.19
C SER A 28 -9.72 8.87 -2.17
N ALA A 29 -9.41 9.36 -3.37
CA ALA A 29 -8.69 8.59 -4.36
C ALA A 29 -7.34 8.20 -3.73
N VAL A 30 -7.20 6.92 -3.39
CA VAL A 30 -5.92 6.39 -2.92
C VAL A 30 -4.95 6.52 -4.09
N SER A 31 -4.09 7.52 -4.01
CA SER A 31 -3.04 7.74 -5.01
C SER A 31 -1.96 6.67 -4.87
N THR A 32 -1.37 6.26 -5.99
CA THR A 32 -0.20 5.36 -5.97
C THR A 32 0.88 5.97 -5.06
N PRO A 33 1.40 5.22 -4.07
CA PRO A 33 2.37 5.73 -3.13
C PRO A 33 3.64 6.23 -3.81
N LYS A 34 4.16 7.36 -3.33
CA LYS A 34 5.33 8.01 -3.95
C LYS A 34 6.63 7.34 -3.51
N CYS A 35 7.53 7.09 -4.46
CA CYS A 35 8.86 6.55 -4.16
C CYS A 35 9.85 7.60 -3.65
N SER A 36 9.51 8.88 -3.66
CA SER A 36 10.37 9.97 -3.15
C SER A 36 10.75 9.83 -1.67
N THR A 37 10.05 8.96 -0.92
CA THR A 37 10.32 8.66 0.48
C THR A 37 11.34 7.53 0.68
N ILE A 38 11.78 6.87 -0.39
CA ILE A 38 12.77 5.79 -0.32
C ILE A 38 14.14 6.39 0.01
N ALA A 39 14.71 6.02 1.16
CA ALA A 39 16.05 6.42 1.54
C ALA A 39 17.10 5.66 0.71
N THR A 40 18.09 6.38 0.18
CA THR A 40 19.15 5.81 -0.65
C THR A 40 20.52 6.37 -0.27
N ASN A 41 21.56 5.56 -0.52
CA ASN A 41 22.93 6.03 -0.46
C ASN A 41 23.31 6.72 -1.77
N PRO A 42 23.57 8.04 -1.77
CA PRO A 42 23.88 8.79 -2.99
C PRO A 42 25.24 8.43 -3.60
N ALA A 43 26.14 7.76 -2.86
CA ALA A 43 27.41 7.31 -3.38
C ALA A 43 27.29 6.09 -4.32
N ILE A 44 26.21 5.30 -4.19
CA ILE A 44 25.96 4.14 -5.04
C ILE A 44 25.25 4.58 -6.32
N LYS A 45 25.97 4.61 -7.42
CA LYS A 45 25.48 5.06 -8.73
C LYS A 45 25.26 3.92 -9.73
N LYS A 46 25.67 2.70 -9.42
CA LYS A 46 25.59 1.54 -10.31
C LYS A 46 24.79 0.43 -9.64
N GLY A 47 24.02 -0.32 -10.42
CA GLY A 47 23.22 -1.43 -9.95
C GLY A 47 21.94 -1.60 -10.78
N ILE A 48 21.01 -2.39 -10.26
CA ILE A 48 19.70 -2.62 -10.88
C ILE A 48 18.87 -1.35 -10.72
N SER A 49 18.48 -0.77 -11.85
CA SER A 49 17.66 0.45 -11.86
C SER A 49 16.20 0.07 -12.06
N LEU A 50 15.38 0.30 -11.04
CA LEU A 50 13.95 0.02 -11.05
C LEU A 50 13.14 1.32 -11.12
N PRO A 51 12.19 1.46 -12.07
CA PRO A 51 11.26 2.58 -12.07
C PRO A 51 10.28 2.48 -10.90
N CYS A 52 9.83 3.64 -10.44
CA CYS A 52 8.72 3.70 -9.49
C CYS A 52 7.39 3.46 -10.22
N LEU A 53 6.48 2.71 -9.60
CA LEU A 53 5.16 2.40 -10.14
C LEU A 53 4.28 3.65 -10.30
N ASP A 54 4.55 4.74 -9.53
CA ASP A 54 3.88 6.03 -9.69
C ASP A 54 4.30 6.79 -10.96
N GLY A 55 5.25 6.24 -11.72
CA GLY A 55 5.81 6.83 -12.94
C GLY A 55 6.87 7.92 -12.69
N LYS A 56 7.25 8.18 -11.43
CA LYS A 56 8.18 9.26 -11.05
C LYS A 56 9.51 8.73 -10.55
N GLY A 57 10.51 8.77 -11.43
CA GLY A 57 11.88 8.42 -11.08
C GLY A 57 12.22 6.94 -11.21
N LYS A 58 13.51 6.69 -11.02
CA LYS A 58 14.11 5.35 -10.99
C LYS A 58 15.05 5.28 -9.80
N PHE A 59 15.14 4.11 -9.19
CA PHE A 59 15.94 3.87 -8.00
C PHE A 59 16.95 2.76 -8.25
N ILE A 60 18.19 2.97 -7.83
CA ILE A 60 19.20 1.90 -7.83
C ILE A 60 18.88 1.01 -6.63
N PHE A 61 18.53 -0.24 -6.89
CA PHE A 61 18.09 -1.18 -5.86
C PHE A 61 19.16 -1.34 -4.75
N GLN A 62 20.41 -1.47 -5.12
CA GLN A 62 21.53 -1.61 -4.19
C GLN A 62 21.83 -0.35 -3.37
N ALA A 63 21.28 0.78 -3.77
CA ALA A 63 21.42 2.03 -3.02
C ALA A 63 20.39 2.19 -1.89
N ILE A 64 19.36 1.34 -1.83
CA ILE A 64 18.31 1.43 -0.80
C ILE A 64 18.92 1.26 0.60
N ARG A 65 18.47 2.12 1.52
CA ARG A 65 18.88 2.13 2.92
C ARG A 65 17.68 1.90 3.82
N GLY A 66 17.92 1.20 4.91
CA GLY A 66 16.92 0.91 5.93
C GLY A 66 16.94 1.88 7.13
N PRO A 67 16.23 1.53 8.20
CA PRO A 67 15.55 0.23 8.36
C PRO A 67 14.32 0.11 7.47
N VAL A 68 14.29 -0.88 6.60
CA VAL A 68 13.22 -1.07 5.62
C VAL A 68 12.96 -2.56 5.37
N LEU A 69 11.70 -2.87 5.09
CA LEU A 69 11.23 -4.16 4.65
C LEU A 69 10.97 -4.09 3.14
N ILE A 70 11.67 -4.87 2.35
CA ILE A 70 11.44 -5.01 0.91
C ILE A 70 10.63 -6.27 0.68
N ASN A 71 9.42 -6.12 0.15
CA ASN A 71 8.51 -7.21 -0.18
C ASN A 71 8.40 -7.36 -1.70
N VAL A 72 8.78 -8.52 -2.21
CA VAL A 72 8.71 -8.87 -3.65
C VAL A 72 7.41 -9.63 -3.88
N TRP A 73 6.63 -9.17 -4.85
CA TRP A 73 5.27 -9.67 -5.07
C TRP A 73 4.85 -9.58 -6.54
N GLY A 74 3.74 -10.23 -6.89
CA GLY A 74 3.05 -10.08 -8.15
C GLY A 74 1.53 -10.23 -7.95
N SER A 75 0.70 -9.58 -8.76
CA SER A 75 -0.76 -9.63 -8.64
C SER A 75 -1.33 -11.04 -8.90
N TRP A 76 -0.61 -11.84 -9.64
CA TRP A 76 -0.90 -13.24 -9.96
C TRP A 76 -0.53 -14.23 -8.84
N CYS A 77 0.23 -13.78 -7.82
CA CYS A 77 0.78 -14.61 -6.77
C CYS A 77 -0.22 -14.77 -5.61
N GLU A 78 -0.84 -15.94 -5.49
CA GLU A 78 -1.83 -16.20 -4.44
C GLU A 78 -1.25 -16.14 -3.00
N PRO A 79 -0.05 -16.70 -2.71
CA PRO A 79 0.56 -16.52 -1.39
C PRO A 79 0.89 -15.06 -1.05
N CYS A 80 1.19 -14.21 -2.07
CA CYS A 80 1.41 -12.79 -1.86
C CYS A 80 0.13 -12.09 -1.38
N LYS A 81 -1.02 -12.43 -1.98
CA LYS A 81 -2.34 -11.89 -1.57
C LYS A 81 -2.67 -12.22 -0.12
N GLN A 82 -2.30 -13.41 0.35
CA GLN A 82 -2.49 -13.83 1.74
C GLN A 82 -1.63 -13.04 2.73
N GLU A 83 -0.44 -12.60 2.33
CA GLU A 83 0.49 -11.83 3.17
C GLU A 83 0.14 -10.33 3.26
N ILE A 84 -0.36 -9.73 2.17
CA ILE A 84 -0.61 -8.29 2.05
C ILE A 84 -1.44 -7.70 3.21
N PRO A 85 -2.52 -8.34 3.72
CA PRO A 85 -3.26 -7.81 4.86
C PRO A 85 -2.40 -7.60 6.11
N PHE A 86 -1.39 -8.42 6.32
CA PHE A 86 -0.45 -8.28 7.44
C PHE A 86 0.53 -7.13 7.20
N LEU A 87 1.02 -6.97 5.96
CA LEU A 87 1.84 -5.83 5.56
C LEU A 87 1.07 -4.51 5.69
N VAL A 88 -0.23 -4.48 5.36
CA VAL A 88 -1.10 -3.31 5.57
C VAL A 88 -1.19 -2.94 7.05
N GLN A 89 -1.26 -3.91 7.96
CA GLN A 89 -1.23 -3.65 9.40
C GLN A 89 0.10 -3.02 9.81
N ILE A 90 1.22 -3.58 9.36
CA ILE A 90 2.58 -3.05 9.65
C ILE A 90 2.76 -1.63 9.10
N ALA A 91 2.28 -1.35 7.88
CA ALA A 91 2.36 -0.02 7.27
C ALA A 91 1.60 1.04 8.09
N LYS A 92 0.45 0.69 8.67
CA LYS A 92 -0.34 1.59 9.53
C LYS A 92 0.38 1.97 10.82
N GLU A 93 1.25 1.12 11.33
CA GLU A 93 2.03 1.38 12.55
C GLU A 93 3.12 2.44 12.35
N LYS A 94 3.56 2.67 11.12
CA LYS A 94 4.59 3.65 10.74
C LYS A 94 5.93 3.47 11.48
N LYS A 95 6.21 2.27 11.99
CA LYS A 95 7.43 1.95 12.75
C LYS A 95 8.57 1.47 11.84
N ILE A 96 8.23 0.93 10.68
CA ILE A 96 9.17 0.48 9.65
C ILE A 96 8.64 0.87 8.29
N GLN A 97 9.51 1.34 7.41
CA GLN A 97 9.17 1.56 6.02
C GLN A 97 9.03 0.22 5.30
N ILE A 98 8.05 0.13 4.41
CA ILE A 98 7.91 -0.98 3.47
C ILE A 98 8.20 -0.44 2.07
N ILE A 99 8.85 -1.23 1.23
CA ILE A 99 9.00 -1.02 -0.21
C ILE A 99 8.51 -2.29 -0.90
N GLY A 100 7.58 -2.16 -1.82
CA GLY A 100 7.18 -3.26 -2.69
C GLY A 100 8.08 -3.32 -3.93
N VAL A 101 8.34 -4.51 -4.42
CA VAL A 101 8.94 -4.75 -5.73
C VAL A 101 7.97 -5.66 -6.49
N ASP A 102 7.27 -5.06 -7.43
CA ASP A 102 6.35 -5.76 -8.31
C ASP A 102 7.12 -6.44 -9.44
N VAL A 103 6.92 -7.73 -9.61
CA VAL A 103 7.66 -8.54 -10.59
C VAL A 103 6.71 -9.25 -11.57
N GLU A 104 7.17 -9.40 -12.81
CA GLU A 104 6.53 -10.23 -13.84
C GLU A 104 5.06 -9.83 -14.16
N GLU A 105 4.70 -8.58 -13.95
CA GLU A 105 3.40 -8.06 -14.37
C GLU A 105 3.33 -7.81 -15.86
N ARG A 106 2.12 -7.93 -16.43
CA ARG A 106 1.89 -7.67 -17.85
C ARG A 106 2.07 -6.19 -18.19
N ASN A 107 1.62 -5.31 -17.31
CA ASN A 107 1.76 -3.85 -17.44
C ASN A 107 1.56 -3.16 -16.09
N THR A 108 1.93 -1.87 -16.03
CA THR A 108 1.84 -1.07 -14.81
C THR A 108 0.41 -0.82 -14.33
N ASP A 109 -0.60 -0.92 -15.20
CA ASP A 109 -1.98 -0.62 -14.81
C ASP A 109 -2.58 -1.76 -14.00
N VAL A 110 -2.21 -3.01 -14.32
CA VAL A 110 -2.55 -4.19 -13.49
C VAL A 110 -1.96 -4.04 -12.10
N ALA A 111 -0.66 -3.72 -12.03
CA ALA A 111 0.03 -3.52 -10.76
C ALA A 111 -0.59 -2.36 -9.94
N LYS A 112 -0.89 -1.22 -10.57
CA LYS A 112 -1.53 -0.06 -9.91
C LYS A 112 -2.93 -0.38 -9.39
N ALA A 113 -3.73 -1.09 -10.18
CA ALA A 113 -5.06 -1.54 -9.77
C ALA A 113 -4.96 -2.43 -8.53
N PHE A 114 -4.07 -3.42 -8.57
CA PHE A 114 -3.84 -4.33 -7.46
C PHE A 114 -3.38 -3.61 -6.18
N VAL A 115 -2.41 -2.68 -6.29
CA VAL A 115 -1.93 -1.86 -5.17
C VAL A 115 -3.08 -1.07 -4.53
N LYS A 116 -3.94 -0.46 -5.35
CA LYS A 116 -5.10 0.31 -4.89
C LYS A 116 -6.14 -0.58 -4.20
N GLU A 117 -6.52 -1.67 -4.82
CA GLU A 117 -7.54 -2.62 -4.31
C GLU A 117 -7.13 -3.24 -2.98
N ASN A 118 -5.84 -3.49 -2.79
CA ASN A 118 -5.29 -4.09 -1.59
C ASN A 118 -4.78 -3.07 -0.55
N ASN A 119 -5.04 -1.77 -0.73
CA ASN A 119 -4.63 -0.70 0.19
C ASN A 119 -3.13 -0.71 0.51
N MET A 120 -2.29 -0.99 -0.47
CA MET A 120 -0.83 -1.00 -0.32
C MET A 120 -0.32 0.44 -0.34
N THR A 121 -0.22 1.07 0.84
CA THR A 121 0.08 2.51 1.02
C THR A 121 1.58 2.83 1.07
N TRP A 122 2.44 1.94 0.66
CA TRP A 122 3.89 2.09 0.64
C TRP A 122 4.44 2.16 -0.79
N PRO A 123 5.65 2.75 -0.99
CA PRO A 123 6.29 2.86 -2.30
C PRO A 123 6.40 1.51 -3.02
N GLN A 124 6.18 1.55 -4.33
CA GLN A 124 6.24 0.37 -5.19
C GLN A 124 7.25 0.59 -6.31
N LEU A 125 8.25 -0.26 -6.41
CA LEU A 125 9.15 -0.35 -7.55
C LEU A 125 8.61 -1.40 -8.53
N TYR A 126 8.91 -1.21 -9.82
CA TYR A 126 8.42 -2.07 -10.89
C TYR A 126 9.57 -2.75 -11.62
N ASP A 127 9.65 -4.06 -11.52
CA ASP A 127 10.70 -4.90 -12.14
C ASP A 127 10.18 -5.69 -13.34
N VAL A 128 9.80 -4.99 -14.40
CA VAL A 128 9.26 -5.58 -15.63
C VAL A 128 10.22 -6.57 -16.30
N LYS A 129 11.52 -6.43 -16.06
CA LYS A 129 12.55 -7.26 -16.71
C LYS A 129 13.05 -8.39 -15.82
N SER A 130 12.45 -8.58 -14.66
CA SER A 130 12.89 -9.56 -13.65
C SER A 130 14.40 -9.41 -13.32
N ALA A 131 14.89 -8.17 -13.34
CA ALA A 131 16.30 -7.87 -13.11
C ALA A 131 16.72 -8.23 -11.67
N THR A 132 15.77 -8.24 -10.72
CA THR A 132 16.04 -8.64 -9.33
C THR A 132 16.01 -10.16 -9.10
N ARG A 133 15.70 -10.96 -10.12
CA ARG A 133 15.65 -12.43 -10.03
C ARG A 133 16.94 -13.03 -9.47
N GLY A 134 18.11 -12.50 -9.86
CA GLY A 134 19.41 -12.94 -9.35
C GLY A 134 19.63 -12.60 -7.86
N ILE A 135 18.80 -11.72 -7.29
CA ILE A 135 18.89 -11.33 -5.88
C ILE A 135 17.86 -12.11 -5.03
N PHE A 136 16.62 -12.24 -5.52
CA PHE A 136 15.52 -12.82 -4.75
C PHE A 136 15.15 -14.26 -5.16
N GLY A 137 15.78 -14.78 -6.22
CA GLY A 137 15.42 -16.09 -6.76
C GLY A 137 14.19 -16.05 -7.67
N MET A 138 13.59 -17.21 -7.91
CA MET A 138 12.52 -17.41 -8.89
C MET A 138 11.11 -17.36 -8.30
N GLY A 139 10.99 -17.37 -6.97
CA GLY A 139 9.69 -17.45 -6.30
C GLY A 139 9.27 -16.16 -5.63
N VAL A 140 7.97 -15.99 -5.44
CA VAL A 140 7.36 -14.91 -4.65
C VAL A 140 6.29 -15.50 -3.72
N PRO A 141 6.00 -14.87 -2.56
CA PRO A 141 6.66 -13.66 -2.05
C PRO A 141 8.04 -13.95 -1.46
N VAL A 142 8.90 -12.94 -1.54
CA VAL A 142 10.14 -12.90 -0.76
C VAL A 142 10.16 -11.56 -0.01
N THR A 143 10.46 -11.62 1.28
CA THR A 143 10.62 -10.41 2.09
C THR A 143 12.03 -10.33 2.62
N ARG A 144 12.70 -9.19 2.36
CA ARG A 144 14.07 -8.92 2.82
C ARG A 144 14.12 -7.69 3.71
N PHE A 145 14.84 -7.76 4.81
CA PHE A 145 15.04 -6.66 5.73
C PHE A 145 16.42 -6.05 5.47
N ILE A 146 16.42 -4.73 5.29
CA ILE A 146 17.64 -3.95 5.01
C ILE A 146 17.87 -3.01 6.20
N ASP A 147 19.08 -3.05 6.74
CA ASP A 147 19.49 -2.18 7.84
C ASP A 147 19.86 -0.76 7.35
N VAL A 148 20.23 0.10 8.31
CA VAL A 148 20.63 1.50 8.05
C VAL A 148 21.83 1.63 7.11
N ASP A 149 22.69 0.61 7.04
CA ASP A 149 23.86 0.59 6.16
C ASP A 149 23.54 0.03 4.78
N GLY A 150 22.30 -0.43 4.56
CA GLY A 150 21.85 -1.03 3.31
C GLY A 150 22.23 -2.50 3.17
N LYS A 151 22.56 -3.16 4.27
CA LYS A 151 22.86 -4.58 4.32
C LYS A 151 21.58 -5.38 4.49
N ALA A 152 21.45 -6.48 3.74
CA ALA A 152 20.39 -7.45 3.98
C ALA A 152 20.72 -8.24 5.26
N VAL A 153 19.88 -8.10 6.29
CA VAL A 153 20.08 -8.74 7.60
C VAL A 153 19.14 -9.91 7.86
N TYR A 154 18.08 -10.01 7.07
CA TYR A 154 17.13 -11.12 7.14
C TYR A 154 16.41 -11.31 5.80
N GLU A 155 16.10 -12.55 5.47
CA GLU A 155 15.27 -12.90 4.32
C GLU A 155 14.29 -13.99 4.67
N LYS A 156 13.04 -13.81 4.26
CA LYS A 156 12.00 -14.84 4.32
C LYS A 156 11.53 -15.17 2.92
N ILE A 157 11.67 -16.42 2.55
CA ILE A 157 11.09 -17.02 1.34
C ILE A 157 9.72 -17.57 1.71
N GLY A 158 8.70 -17.22 0.93
CA GLY A 158 7.29 -17.52 1.22
C GLY A 158 6.64 -16.49 2.14
N PRO A 159 5.29 -16.56 2.30
CA PRO A 159 4.54 -15.53 2.99
C PRO A 159 4.74 -15.56 4.51
N PHE A 160 4.75 -14.39 5.14
CA PHE A 160 4.47 -14.28 6.57
C PHE A 160 3.04 -14.73 6.87
N LYS A 161 2.85 -15.34 8.03
CA LYS A 161 1.55 -15.90 8.43
C LYS A 161 0.76 -14.96 9.37
N SER A 162 1.41 -13.89 9.86
CA SER A 162 0.77 -12.88 10.71
C SER A 162 1.59 -11.59 10.78
N ALA A 163 0.94 -10.48 11.13
CA ALA A 163 1.63 -9.24 11.45
C ALA A 163 2.54 -9.37 12.69
N ALA A 164 2.21 -10.26 13.63
CA ALA A 164 3.06 -10.54 14.79
C ALA A 164 4.39 -11.18 14.40
N GLU A 165 4.40 -12.06 13.41
CA GLU A 165 5.62 -12.65 12.87
C GLU A 165 6.51 -11.58 12.22
N ILE A 166 5.93 -10.65 11.46
CA ILE A 166 6.68 -9.53 10.85
C ILE A 166 7.26 -8.63 11.95
N ARG A 167 6.49 -8.25 12.97
CA ARG A 167 6.97 -7.41 14.10
C ARG A 167 8.12 -8.09 14.84
N LYS A 168 8.01 -9.38 15.09
CA LYS A 168 9.08 -10.15 15.75
C LYS A 168 10.37 -10.08 14.94
N ALA A 169 10.31 -10.36 13.65
CA ALA A 169 11.47 -10.31 12.77
C ALA A 169 12.03 -8.87 12.66
N ALA A 170 11.19 -7.83 12.53
CA ALA A 170 11.62 -6.44 12.49
C ALA A 170 12.34 -6.00 13.79
N LYS A 171 11.84 -6.44 14.94
CA LYS A 171 12.50 -6.20 16.23
C LYS A 171 13.85 -6.90 16.32
N GLU A 172 13.90 -8.16 15.93
CA GLU A 172 15.09 -9.01 16.04
C GLU A 172 16.22 -8.53 15.11
N PHE A 173 15.90 -8.24 13.84
CA PHE A 173 16.90 -8.00 12.81
C PHE A 173 17.14 -6.50 12.51
N LEU A 174 16.18 -5.63 12.81
CA LEU A 174 16.31 -4.19 12.56
C LEU A 174 16.26 -3.33 13.83
N GLY A 175 16.07 -3.93 15.01
CA GLY A 175 15.96 -3.20 16.27
C GLY A 175 14.71 -2.30 16.38
N VAL A 176 13.70 -2.50 15.55
CA VAL A 176 12.48 -1.71 15.55
C VAL A 176 11.70 -1.97 16.83
N LYS A 177 11.42 -0.92 17.61
CA LYS A 177 10.65 -1.04 18.86
C LYS A 177 9.19 -1.40 18.54
N SER A 178 8.70 -2.41 19.22
CA SER A 178 7.29 -2.86 19.13
C SER A 178 6.33 -1.81 19.71
#